data_9094ff68d52cc92ff701a229a9f77c24
#
_entry.id   9094ff68d52cc92ff701a229a9f77c24
#
_cell.length_a   1.000
_cell.length_b   1.000
_cell.length_c   1.000
_cell.angle_alpha   90.00
_cell.angle_beta   90.00
_cell.angle_gamma   90.00
#
_symmetry.space_group_name_H-M   'P 1'
#
loop_
_entity.id
_entity.type
_entity.pdbx_description
1 polymer ?
#
loop_
_entity_poly.entity_id
_entity_poly.type
_entity_poly.pdbx_seq_one_letter_code
_entity_poly.pdbx_strand_id
1 'polypeptide(L)'
;MHPSELREEAMVASMVESIEIARSPADVFSYVTDPSHLPEWQESVVSVRREGDAPITAGSRVAVTRRIGRRERAMTAELTELNPPTSWAVRGIDGPVRGNVRGTIEPLDDGTRSRVTIELDFEGHGIGKLLVPLVVRRQARKELPKNQQNLKDRLESGAQ
;
A
#
# COMPACT_ATOMS: atom_id res chain seq x y z
N MET A 1 21.15 -20.11 8.81
CA MET A 1 19.69 -20.01 8.75
C MET A 1 19.22 -20.39 7.36
N HIS A 2 18.22 -21.24 7.27
CA HIS A 2 17.69 -21.72 6.00
C HIS A 2 16.84 -20.60 5.33
N PRO A 3 16.90 -20.45 3.98
CA PRO A 3 16.10 -19.41 3.31
C PRO A 3 14.60 -19.45 3.57
N SER A 4 14.04 -20.64 3.80
CA SER A 4 12.62 -20.78 4.13
C SER A 4 12.28 -20.23 5.51
N GLU A 5 13.20 -20.33 6.45
CA GLU A 5 13.01 -19.78 7.81
C GLU A 5 13.00 -18.24 7.78
N LEU A 6 13.87 -17.65 6.95
CA LEU A 6 13.87 -16.19 6.76
C LEU A 6 12.56 -15.70 6.16
N ARG A 7 11.96 -16.46 5.25
CA ARG A 7 10.65 -16.12 4.66
C ARG A 7 9.55 -16.20 5.70
N GLU A 8 9.55 -17.23 6.54
CA GLU A 8 8.55 -17.38 7.59
C GLU A 8 8.64 -16.26 8.62
N GLU A 9 9.85 -15.87 9.01
CA GLU A 9 10.05 -14.75 9.93
C GLU A 9 9.57 -13.44 9.31
N ALA A 10 9.86 -13.19 8.04
CA ALA A 10 9.39 -12.00 7.33
C ALA A 10 7.86 -11.98 7.23
N MET A 11 7.23 -13.11 6.94
CA MET A 11 5.77 -13.22 6.87
C MET A 11 5.10 -13.00 8.22
N VAL A 12 5.70 -13.50 9.32
CA VAL A 12 5.18 -13.29 10.68
C VAL A 12 5.25 -11.82 11.09
N ALA A 13 6.26 -11.09 10.57
CA ALA A 13 6.41 -9.66 10.85
C ALA A 13 5.50 -8.77 10.00
N SER A 14 4.93 -9.30 8.91
CA SER A 14 4.07 -8.55 8.00
C SER A 14 2.70 -8.30 8.62
N MET A 15 2.11 -7.17 8.27
CA MET A 15 0.73 -6.85 8.62
C MET A 15 -0.15 -7.22 7.44
N VAL A 16 -1.27 -7.90 7.71
CA VAL A 16 -2.20 -8.34 6.66
C VAL A 16 -3.62 -7.93 7.08
N GLU A 17 -4.31 -7.25 6.18
CA GLU A 17 -5.70 -6.87 6.36
C GLU A 17 -6.49 -7.16 5.10
N SER A 18 -7.73 -7.62 5.27
CA SER A 18 -8.64 -7.87 4.15
C SER A 18 -9.94 -7.13 4.37
N ILE A 19 -10.55 -6.68 3.27
CA ILE A 19 -11.85 -6.04 3.30
C ILE A 19 -12.65 -6.43 2.04
N GLU A 20 -13.96 -6.54 2.18
CA GLU A 20 -14.84 -6.79 1.04
C GLU A 20 -15.46 -5.48 0.58
N ILE A 21 -15.45 -5.24 -0.72
CA ILE A 21 -15.92 -4.01 -1.34
C ILE A 21 -16.98 -4.38 -2.40
N ALA A 22 -18.09 -3.68 -2.38
CA ALA A 22 -19.21 -3.91 -3.32
C ALA A 22 -18.93 -3.25 -4.68
N ARG A 23 -17.78 -3.57 -5.27
CA ARG A 23 -17.37 -3.14 -6.61
C ARG A 23 -16.58 -4.26 -7.28
N SER A 24 -16.57 -4.26 -8.60
CA SER A 24 -15.85 -5.27 -9.37
C SER A 24 -14.33 -5.19 -9.14
N PRO A 25 -13.59 -6.29 -9.32
CA PRO A 25 -12.13 -6.25 -9.24
C PRO A 25 -11.50 -5.19 -10.16
N ALA A 26 -12.02 -5.01 -11.38
CA ALA A 26 -11.50 -4.02 -12.31
C ALA A 26 -11.65 -2.60 -11.77
N ASP A 27 -12.81 -2.27 -11.20
CA ASP A 27 -13.04 -0.95 -10.61
C ASP A 27 -12.12 -0.70 -9.40
N VAL A 28 -12.01 -1.69 -8.53
CA VAL A 28 -11.15 -1.60 -7.34
C VAL A 28 -9.69 -1.43 -7.76
N PHE A 29 -9.24 -2.25 -8.71
CA PHE A 29 -7.86 -2.21 -9.18
C PHE A 29 -7.50 -0.85 -9.79
N SER A 30 -8.35 -0.32 -10.66
CA SER A 30 -8.13 0.98 -11.29
C SER A 30 -7.99 2.11 -10.27
N TYR A 31 -8.80 2.07 -9.22
CA TYR A 31 -8.77 3.10 -8.19
C TYR A 31 -7.54 2.97 -7.28
N VAL A 32 -7.28 1.77 -6.79
CA VAL A 32 -6.23 1.55 -5.78
C VAL A 32 -4.82 1.70 -6.35
N THR A 33 -4.66 1.45 -7.64
CA THR A 33 -3.34 1.56 -8.30
C THR A 33 -3.07 2.94 -8.90
N ASP A 34 -4.02 3.85 -8.86
CA ASP A 34 -3.81 5.24 -9.26
C ASP A 34 -3.20 6.03 -8.11
N PRO A 35 -1.94 6.47 -8.23
CA PRO A 35 -1.28 7.17 -7.12
C PRO A 35 -1.98 8.45 -6.70
N SER A 36 -2.69 9.11 -7.61
CA SER A 36 -3.39 10.36 -7.30
C SER A 36 -4.49 10.17 -6.25
N HIS A 37 -4.98 8.95 -6.07
CA HIS A 37 -6.00 8.62 -5.09
C HIS A 37 -5.43 8.34 -3.69
N LEU A 38 -4.12 8.16 -3.55
CA LEU A 38 -3.52 7.79 -2.25
C LEU A 38 -3.94 8.70 -1.09
N PRO A 39 -3.94 10.03 -1.23
CA PRO A 39 -4.38 10.90 -0.13
C PRO A 39 -5.86 10.73 0.23
N GLU A 40 -6.66 10.17 -0.68
CA GLU A 40 -8.09 9.99 -0.45
C GLU A 40 -8.41 8.84 0.49
N TRP A 41 -7.53 7.81 0.53
CA TRP A 41 -7.81 6.65 1.36
C TRP A 41 -6.71 6.27 2.35
N GLN A 42 -5.49 6.77 2.18
CA GLN A 42 -4.40 6.54 3.14
C GLN A 42 -4.19 7.78 4.02
N GLU A 43 -4.49 7.65 5.32
CA GLU A 43 -4.48 8.79 6.25
C GLU A 43 -3.12 9.48 6.36
N SER A 44 -2.03 8.72 6.31
CA SER A 44 -0.69 9.31 6.48
C SER A 44 -0.16 10.00 5.23
N VAL A 45 -0.78 9.83 4.07
CA VAL A 45 -0.31 10.44 2.83
C VAL A 45 -0.75 11.90 2.75
N VAL A 46 0.23 12.80 2.73
CA VAL A 46 0.00 14.24 2.64
C VAL A 46 -0.09 14.67 1.18
N SER A 47 0.83 14.19 0.35
CA SER A 47 0.85 14.53 -1.08
C SER A 47 1.54 13.44 -1.89
N VAL A 48 1.22 13.41 -3.18
CA VAL A 48 1.81 12.47 -4.14
C VAL A 48 2.17 13.24 -5.41
N ARG A 49 3.34 12.96 -5.95
CA ARG A 49 3.76 13.52 -7.24
C ARG A 49 4.34 12.40 -8.10
N ARG A 50 3.79 12.27 -9.30
CA ARG A 50 4.29 11.28 -10.28
C ARG A 50 5.57 11.80 -10.94
N GLU A 51 6.45 10.88 -11.29
CA GLU A 51 7.59 11.17 -12.14
C GLU A 51 7.14 11.03 -13.61
N GLY A 52 6.96 12.17 -14.29
CA GLY A 52 6.56 12.22 -15.70
C GLY A 52 5.07 11.96 -15.91
N ASP A 53 4.68 11.93 -17.19
CA ASP A 53 3.28 11.79 -17.63
C ASP A 53 2.98 10.44 -18.27
N ALA A 54 3.93 9.50 -18.24
CA ALA A 54 3.74 8.18 -18.83
C ALA A 54 2.65 7.40 -18.07
N PRO A 55 1.93 6.50 -18.72
CA PRO A 55 0.97 5.63 -18.05
C PRO A 55 1.65 4.83 -16.93
N ILE A 56 0.91 4.56 -15.86
CA ILE A 56 1.41 3.78 -14.73
C ILE A 56 1.62 2.33 -15.17
N THR A 57 2.84 1.85 -14.98
CA THR A 57 3.23 0.47 -15.29
C THR A 57 4.19 -0.02 -14.21
N ALA A 58 4.57 -1.31 -14.28
CA ALA A 58 5.65 -1.81 -13.45
C ALA A 58 6.93 -1.00 -13.75
N GLY A 59 7.61 -0.55 -12.71
CA GLY A 59 8.76 0.34 -12.81
C GLY A 59 8.43 1.82 -12.65
N SER A 60 7.17 2.21 -12.69
CA SER A 60 6.76 3.61 -12.44
C SER A 60 7.11 4.04 -11.03
N ARG A 61 7.55 5.29 -10.89
CA ARG A 61 7.93 5.86 -9.59
C ARG A 61 7.07 7.07 -9.25
N VAL A 62 6.82 7.23 -7.97
CA VAL A 62 6.09 8.37 -7.43
C VAL A 62 6.80 8.88 -6.18
N ALA A 63 6.80 10.19 -6.01
CA ALA A 63 7.25 10.82 -4.77
C ALA A 63 6.04 10.95 -3.84
N VAL A 64 6.14 10.37 -2.66
CA VAL A 64 5.07 10.37 -1.68
C VAL A 64 5.57 11.07 -0.42
N THR A 65 4.80 12.04 0.07
CA THR A 65 5.06 12.66 1.36
C THR A 65 4.10 12.07 2.38
N ARG A 66 4.64 11.46 3.41
CA ARG A 66 3.86 10.83 4.48
C ARG A 66 4.16 11.48 5.82
N ARG A 67 3.15 11.48 6.67
CA ARG A 67 3.32 11.84 8.08
C ARG A 67 3.70 10.57 8.84
N ILE A 68 4.92 10.58 9.40
CA ILE A 68 5.43 9.48 10.24
C ILE A 68 5.67 10.06 11.62
N GLY A 69 4.84 9.63 12.59
CA GLY A 69 4.81 10.26 13.89
C GLY A 69 4.31 11.70 13.75
N ARG A 70 5.13 12.67 14.12
CA ARG A 70 4.80 14.10 14.04
C ARG A 70 5.45 14.81 12.86
N ARG A 71 6.23 14.10 12.05
CA ARG A 71 7.00 14.70 10.95
C ARG A 71 6.52 14.23 9.61
N GLU A 72 6.56 15.14 8.64
CA GLU A 72 6.35 14.78 7.23
C GLU A 72 7.68 14.36 6.63
N ARG A 73 7.66 13.26 5.90
CA ARG A 73 8.85 12.72 5.23
C ARG A 73 8.51 12.39 3.79
N ALA A 74 9.35 12.89 2.89
CA ALA A 74 9.25 12.55 1.48
C ALA A 74 9.99 11.24 1.22
N MET A 75 9.43 10.42 0.35
CA MET A 75 10.03 9.15 -0.05
C MET A 75 9.61 8.80 -1.47
N THR A 76 10.41 8.00 -2.14
CA THR A 76 10.10 7.53 -3.48
C THR A 76 9.62 6.09 -3.39
N ALA A 77 8.49 5.82 -4.04
CA ALA A 77 7.93 4.47 -4.16
C ALA A 77 7.97 4.03 -5.61
N GLU A 78 8.29 2.76 -5.83
CA GLU A 78 8.31 2.15 -7.14
C GLU A 78 7.22 1.08 -7.21
N LEU A 79 6.43 1.11 -8.27
CA LEU A 79 5.46 0.07 -8.56
C LEU A 79 6.21 -1.11 -9.16
N THR A 80 6.36 -2.19 -8.41
CA THR A 80 7.18 -3.33 -8.82
C THR A 80 6.40 -4.42 -9.53
N GLU A 81 5.08 -4.46 -9.32
CA GLU A 81 4.20 -5.44 -9.95
C GLU A 81 2.87 -4.78 -10.28
N LEU A 82 2.34 -5.07 -11.46
CA LEU A 82 1.02 -4.57 -11.87
C LEU A 82 0.36 -5.63 -12.74
N ASN A 83 -0.56 -6.39 -12.15
CA ASN A 83 -1.29 -7.47 -12.82
C ASN A 83 -2.80 -7.19 -12.75
N PRO A 84 -3.36 -6.36 -13.66
CA PRO A 84 -4.79 -6.07 -13.64
C PRO A 84 -5.64 -7.30 -13.90
N PRO A 85 -6.73 -7.50 -13.20
CA PRO A 85 -7.21 -6.76 -12.04
C PRO A 85 -6.92 -7.47 -10.71
N THR A 86 -5.87 -8.29 -10.63
CA THR A 86 -5.67 -9.26 -9.56
C THR A 86 -4.66 -8.86 -8.50
N SER A 87 -3.57 -8.19 -8.87
CA SER A 87 -2.52 -7.88 -7.89
C SER A 87 -1.66 -6.70 -8.28
N TRP A 88 -1.06 -6.08 -7.29
CA TRP A 88 -0.05 -5.04 -7.45
C TRP A 88 0.95 -5.12 -6.32
N ALA A 89 2.13 -4.53 -6.52
CA ALA A 89 3.13 -4.43 -5.47
C ALA A 89 3.87 -3.10 -5.58
N VAL A 90 4.18 -2.51 -4.44
CA VAL A 90 4.87 -1.23 -4.32
C VAL A 90 6.01 -1.37 -3.33
N ARG A 91 7.16 -0.77 -3.64
CA ARG A 91 8.32 -0.80 -2.80
C ARG A 91 8.89 0.59 -2.61
N GLY A 92 9.16 0.97 -1.36
CA GLY A 92 9.93 2.17 -1.07
C GLY A 92 11.39 1.95 -1.44
N ILE A 93 11.98 2.90 -2.18
CA ILE A 93 13.35 2.73 -2.70
C ILE A 93 14.35 3.71 -2.11
N ASP A 94 13.91 4.68 -1.32
CA ASP A 94 14.80 5.64 -0.66
C ASP A 94 14.25 6.04 0.71
N GLY A 95 15.05 6.83 1.42
CA GLY A 95 14.69 7.32 2.73
C GLY A 95 14.92 6.30 3.86
N PRO A 96 14.74 6.74 5.12
CA PRO A 96 15.00 5.89 6.29
C PRO A 96 13.92 4.83 6.52
N VAL A 97 12.70 5.05 6.07
CA VAL A 97 11.59 4.11 6.22
C VAL A 97 11.12 3.68 4.84
N ARG A 98 11.23 2.38 4.56
CA ARG A 98 10.85 1.83 3.25
C ARG A 98 9.75 0.79 3.45
N GLY A 99 8.56 1.11 2.94
CA GLY A 99 7.44 0.19 2.99
C GLY A 99 7.43 -0.74 1.79
N ASN A 100 7.02 -1.98 2.01
CA ASN A 100 6.77 -2.96 0.97
C ASN A 100 5.30 -3.35 1.07
N VAL A 101 4.56 -3.15 -0.01
CA VAL A 101 3.12 -3.40 -0.07
C VAL A 101 2.84 -4.40 -1.17
N ARG A 102 2.05 -5.42 -0.85
CA ARG A 102 1.47 -6.31 -1.85
C ARG A 102 -0.04 -6.31 -1.66
N GLY A 103 -0.75 -6.05 -2.74
CA GLY A 103 -2.20 -6.11 -2.74
C GLY A 103 -2.69 -7.19 -3.67
N THR A 104 -3.74 -7.89 -3.25
CA THR A 104 -4.42 -8.89 -4.08
C THR A 104 -5.92 -8.61 -4.05
N ILE A 105 -6.57 -8.89 -5.18
CA ILE A 105 -8.00 -8.69 -5.34
C ILE A 105 -8.63 -10.00 -5.82
N GLU A 106 -9.56 -10.54 -5.04
CA GLU A 106 -10.31 -11.74 -5.41
C GLU A 106 -11.72 -11.36 -5.80
N PRO A 107 -12.25 -11.90 -6.91
CA PRO A 107 -13.64 -11.66 -7.26
C PRO A 107 -14.56 -12.43 -6.32
N LEU A 108 -15.68 -11.79 -5.93
CA LEU A 108 -16.75 -12.38 -5.15
C LEU A 108 -18.05 -12.17 -5.91
N ASP A 109 -19.05 -13.06 -5.67
CA ASP A 109 -20.38 -12.93 -6.23
C ASP A 109 -20.39 -12.70 -7.75
N ASP A 110 -19.73 -13.60 -8.49
CA ASP A 110 -19.60 -13.54 -9.95
C ASP A 110 -18.95 -12.25 -10.46
N GLY A 111 -18.04 -11.68 -9.65
CA GLY A 111 -17.27 -10.48 -10.03
C GLY A 111 -17.95 -9.15 -9.77
N THR A 112 -19.07 -9.15 -9.05
CA THR A 112 -19.76 -7.91 -8.65
C THR A 112 -19.20 -7.32 -7.37
N ARG A 113 -18.46 -8.11 -6.60
CA ARG A 113 -17.81 -7.72 -5.35
C ARG A 113 -16.36 -8.17 -5.38
N SER A 114 -15.58 -7.59 -4.50
CA SER A 114 -14.13 -7.90 -4.41
C SER A 114 -13.71 -8.08 -2.96
N ARG A 115 -12.76 -8.99 -2.74
CA ARG A 115 -12.00 -9.04 -1.49
C ARG A 115 -10.62 -8.49 -1.77
N VAL A 116 -10.27 -7.42 -1.06
CA VAL A 116 -8.96 -6.77 -1.18
C VAL A 116 -8.13 -7.14 0.03
N THR A 117 -6.99 -7.76 -0.21
CA THR A 117 -6.05 -8.10 0.86
C THR A 117 -4.78 -7.29 0.66
N ILE A 118 -4.38 -6.56 1.70
CA ILE A 118 -3.15 -5.76 1.68
C ILE A 118 -2.19 -6.35 2.69
N GLU A 119 -1.00 -6.67 2.23
CA GLU A 119 0.11 -7.14 3.04
C GLU A 119 1.17 -6.05 3.05
N LEU A 120 1.60 -5.65 4.25
CA LEU A 120 2.47 -4.51 4.46
C LEU A 120 3.62 -4.88 5.38
N ASP A 121 4.83 -4.55 4.96
CA ASP A 121 6.02 -4.71 5.78
C ASP A 121 6.92 -3.48 5.61
N PHE A 122 7.89 -3.32 6.50
CA PHE A 122 8.78 -2.16 6.51
C PHE A 122 10.23 -2.56 6.70
N GLU A 123 11.10 -1.80 6.02
CA GLU A 123 12.55 -1.87 6.22
C GLU A 123 13.04 -0.54 6.76
N GLY A 124 13.90 -0.58 7.79
CA GLY A 124 14.55 0.59 8.34
C GLY A 124 15.99 0.73 7.84
N HIS A 125 16.36 1.94 7.44
CA HIS A 125 17.70 2.29 6.99
C HIS A 125 18.18 3.50 7.79
N GLY A 126 19.41 3.45 8.31
CA GLY A 126 19.92 4.51 9.17
C GLY A 126 19.02 4.71 10.39
N ILE A 127 18.50 5.92 10.58
CA ILE A 127 17.58 6.23 11.68
C ILE A 127 16.30 5.39 11.61
N GLY A 128 15.95 4.90 10.42
CA GLY A 128 14.78 4.05 10.24
C GLY A 128 14.88 2.74 11.00
N LYS A 129 16.07 2.28 11.37
CA LYS A 129 16.25 1.09 12.21
C LYS A 129 15.63 1.27 13.59
N LEU A 130 15.51 2.52 14.05
CA LEU A 130 14.83 2.87 15.29
C LEU A 130 13.36 3.24 15.04
N LEU A 131 13.09 4.00 13.95
CA LEU A 131 11.75 4.47 13.65
C LEU A 131 10.78 3.33 13.32
N VAL A 132 11.23 2.33 12.56
CA VAL A 132 10.35 1.23 12.14
C VAL A 132 9.78 0.47 13.34
N PRO A 133 10.59 -0.09 14.27
CA PRO A 133 10.01 -0.83 15.38
C PRO A 133 9.31 0.03 16.42
N LEU A 134 9.74 1.28 16.63
CA LEU A 134 9.22 2.12 17.71
C LEU A 134 8.03 2.98 17.31
N VAL A 135 7.95 3.40 16.03
CA VAL A 135 6.92 4.35 15.57
C VAL A 135 6.11 3.79 14.42
N VAL A 136 6.79 3.38 13.34
CA VAL A 136 6.13 3.09 12.06
C VAL A 136 5.20 1.88 12.16
N ARG A 137 5.63 0.78 12.75
CA ARG A 137 4.80 -0.42 12.87
C ARG A 137 3.56 -0.19 13.71
N ARG A 138 3.68 0.57 14.79
CA ARG A 138 2.54 0.91 15.63
C ARG A 138 1.54 1.77 14.88
N GLN A 139 2.03 2.81 14.19
CA GLN A 139 1.20 3.71 13.39
C GLN A 139 0.50 2.94 12.26
N ALA A 140 1.23 2.13 11.50
CA ALA A 140 0.69 1.35 10.39
C ALA A 140 -0.35 0.33 10.85
N ARG A 141 -0.09 -0.33 11.98
CA ARG A 141 -1.04 -1.31 12.54
C ARG A 141 -2.37 -0.65 12.91
N LYS A 142 -2.33 0.60 13.34
CA LYS A 142 -3.51 1.39 13.68
C LYS A 142 -4.20 1.94 12.43
N GLU A 143 -3.43 2.38 11.43
CA GLU A 143 -3.96 3.03 10.23
C GLU A 143 -4.45 2.06 9.14
N LEU A 144 -3.83 0.89 9.02
CA LEU A 144 -4.16 -0.04 7.93
C LEU A 144 -5.64 -0.40 7.87
N PRO A 145 -6.32 -0.78 8.98
CA PRO A 145 -7.76 -1.03 8.92
C PRO A 145 -8.57 0.19 8.53
N LYS A 146 -8.17 1.38 9.01
CA LYS A 146 -8.85 2.63 8.66
C LYS A 146 -8.67 2.97 7.20
N ASN A 147 -7.47 2.77 6.67
CA ASN A 147 -7.17 3.02 5.25
C ASN A 147 -8.04 2.11 4.37
N GLN A 148 -8.18 0.85 4.73
CA GLN A 148 -9.03 -0.06 3.98
C GLN A 148 -10.52 0.34 4.08
N GLN A 149 -10.97 0.79 5.23
CA GLN A 149 -12.34 1.27 5.38
C GLN A 149 -12.57 2.51 4.52
N ASN A 150 -11.60 3.42 4.48
CA ASN A 150 -11.67 4.59 3.61
C ASN A 150 -11.75 4.20 2.14
N LEU A 151 -10.95 3.22 1.73
CA LEU A 151 -10.97 2.68 0.37
C LEU A 151 -12.36 2.14 0.02
N LYS A 152 -12.94 1.34 0.91
CA LYS A 152 -14.28 0.79 0.74
C LYS A 152 -15.31 1.91 0.62
N ASP A 153 -15.28 2.88 1.53
CA ASP A 153 -16.25 3.98 1.56
C ASP A 153 -16.19 4.81 0.28
N ARG A 154 -14.99 5.08 -0.21
CA ARG A 154 -14.80 5.84 -1.45
C ARG A 154 -15.35 5.09 -2.66
N LEU A 155 -15.00 3.82 -2.80
CA LEU A 155 -15.44 3.02 -3.93
C LEU A 155 -16.95 2.77 -3.91
N GLU A 156 -17.51 2.47 -2.75
CA GLU A 156 -18.95 2.21 -2.64
C GLU A 156 -19.80 3.47 -2.76
N SER A 157 -19.22 4.65 -2.55
CA SER A 157 -19.90 5.92 -2.80
C SER A 157 -19.84 6.36 -4.26
N GLY A 158 -19.24 5.58 -5.14
CA GLY A 158 -19.17 5.87 -6.57
C GLY A 158 -17.90 6.57 -7.02
N ALA A 159 -16.87 6.66 -6.19
CA ALA A 159 -15.58 7.23 -6.57
C ALA A 159 -14.91 6.36 -7.64
N GLN A 160 -14.23 7.01 -8.60
CA GLN A 160 -13.54 6.34 -9.71
C GLN A 160 -12.09 6.74 -9.78
#